data_ad3059e09c43bf3a41fb470d32c4751c
#
_entry.id   ad3059e09c43bf3a41fb470d32c4751c
#
_cell.length_a   1.000
_cell.length_b   1.000
_cell.length_c   1.000
_cell.angle_alpha   90.00
_cell.angle_beta   90.00
_cell.angle_gamma   90.00
#
_symmetry.space_group_name_H-M   'P 1'
#
loop_
_entity.id
_entity.type
_entity.pdbx_description
1 polymer ?
#
loop_
_entity_poly.entity_id
_entity_poly.type
_entity_poly.pdbx_seq_one_letter_code
_entity_poly.pdbx_strand_id
1 'polypeptide(L)'
;ELPFPFRRFQIGKVYRGERAQRGRFREFYQADIDVIGDGKLDIINEAEVPSIIYKTFTSLGLERFKIRINNRKVLNGFFAILGLTEKAGDVMRTIDKLEKIGAEKVKTILVEDFGVEAATADELLKFIETPGGTEGILAALEGYKGRNEVFDLGAEELKTVATYMQAFGVPADHFEIDLTIARGLDYYTGTVYETAMLDHPEIGSICSGGRYDNLAEYYTDKQLPGVGISIGLTRLFYVLGEQGYLNDQMNKAPADVLILPMTDDMGAAIKTATALRESGIRTQLYSEQKKFKHK
;
A
#
# COMPACT_ATOMS: atom_id res chain seq x y z
N GLU A 1 -20.94 23.44 2.54
CA GLU A 1 -20.92 22.34 1.57
C GLU A 1 -19.47 22.11 1.13
N LEU A 2 -19.05 20.85 0.94
CA LEU A 2 -17.70 20.52 0.46
C LEU A 2 -17.66 20.61 -1.07
N PRO A 3 -16.59 21.17 -1.68
CA PRO A 3 -16.41 21.13 -3.12
C PRO A 3 -16.03 19.71 -3.58
N PHE A 4 -16.54 19.28 -4.72
CA PHE A 4 -16.18 17.99 -5.34
C PHE A 4 -15.41 18.24 -6.66
N PRO A 5 -14.45 17.33 -7.00
CA PRO A 5 -14.02 16.17 -6.22
C PRO A 5 -13.35 16.59 -4.92
N PHE A 6 -13.77 15.99 -3.81
CA PHE A 6 -13.25 16.27 -2.47
C PHE A 6 -11.98 15.45 -2.24
N ARG A 7 -10.89 16.15 -1.95
CA ARG A 7 -9.58 15.55 -1.66
C ARG A 7 -9.32 15.62 -0.17
N ARG A 8 -8.97 14.49 0.43
CA ARG A 8 -8.62 14.40 1.84
C ARG A 8 -7.37 13.59 2.07
N PHE A 9 -6.69 13.86 3.16
CA PHE A 9 -5.73 12.95 3.74
C PHE A 9 -5.97 12.83 5.25
N GLN A 10 -5.53 11.71 5.81
CA GLN A 10 -5.60 11.46 7.25
C GLN A 10 -4.38 10.67 7.68
N ILE A 11 -3.69 11.13 8.72
CA ILE A 11 -2.63 10.39 9.39
C ILE A 11 -3.09 10.14 10.81
N GLY A 12 -3.22 8.87 11.18
CA GLY A 12 -3.77 8.53 12.49
C GLY A 12 -3.66 7.06 12.82
N LYS A 13 -4.07 6.73 14.06
CA LYS A 13 -4.14 5.36 14.54
C LYS A 13 -5.34 4.65 13.93
N VAL A 14 -5.11 3.41 13.53
CA VAL A 14 -6.14 2.46 13.11
C VAL A 14 -5.99 1.15 13.87
N TYR A 15 -7.08 0.39 13.94
CA TYR A 15 -7.16 -0.83 14.73
C TYR A 15 -7.68 -1.98 13.87
N ARG A 16 -7.02 -3.15 13.97
CA ARG A 16 -7.45 -4.38 13.29
C ARG A 16 -7.41 -5.56 14.24
N GLY A 17 -8.45 -6.41 14.19
CA GLY A 17 -8.55 -7.63 15.00
C GLY A 17 -7.64 -8.78 14.53
N GLU A 18 -6.77 -8.56 13.57
CA GLU A 18 -5.86 -9.57 13.02
C GLU A 18 -4.86 -10.10 14.06
N ARG A 19 -4.35 -11.30 13.79
CA ARG A 19 -3.25 -11.86 14.58
C ARG A 19 -1.99 -11.01 14.39
N ALA A 20 -1.40 -10.54 15.50
CA ALA A 20 -0.14 -9.80 15.46
C ALA A 20 0.99 -10.66 14.88
N GLN A 21 1.77 -10.09 13.97
CA GLN A 21 2.92 -10.71 13.31
C GLN A 21 4.03 -9.67 13.15
N ARG A 22 5.22 -10.09 12.72
CA ARG A 22 6.33 -9.18 12.40
C ARG A 22 5.88 -8.11 11.38
N GLY A 23 6.00 -6.83 11.74
CA GLY A 23 5.55 -5.70 10.93
C GLY A 23 4.01 -5.54 10.83
N ARG A 24 3.22 -6.34 11.58
CA ARG A 24 1.75 -6.23 11.65
C ARG A 24 1.30 -6.16 13.09
N PHE A 25 0.66 -5.05 13.42
CA PHE A 25 0.21 -4.74 14.78
C PHE A 25 -1.31 -4.59 14.79
N ARG A 26 -1.93 -4.74 15.97
CA ARG A 26 -3.38 -4.51 16.13
C ARG A 26 -3.74 -3.04 16.23
N GLU A 27 -2.85 -2.22 16.77
CA GLU A 27 -2.88 -0.76 16.72
C GLU A 27 -1.68 -0.30 15.90
N PHE A 28 -1.90 0.54 14.89
CA PHE A 28 -0.84 1.05 14.01
C PHE A 28 -1.27 2.35 13.36
N TYR A 29 -0.31 3.07 12.80
CA TYR A 29 -0.58 4.30 12.05
C TYR A 29 -0.71 4.01 10.56
N GLN A 30 -1.72 4.64 9.95
CA GLN A 30 -1.85 4.75 8.50
C GLN A 30 -1.79 6.22 8.09
N ALA A 31 -1.31 6.45 6.87
CA ALA A 31 -1.45 7.71 6.15
C ALA A 31 -2.34 7.41 4.93
N ASP A 32 -3.55 7.90 4.98
CA ASP A 32 -4.59 7.64 3.99
C ASP A 32 -4.81 8.87 3.14
N ILE A 33 -5.01 8.68 1.84
CA ILE A 33 -5.35 9.71 0.87
C ILE A 33 -6.55 9.23 0.07
N ASP A 34 -7.57 10.07 -0.07
CA ASP A 34 -8.76 9.78 -0.86
C ASP A 34 -9.16 10.97 -1.71
N VAL A 35 -9.67 10.67 -2.90
CA VAL A 35 -10.39 11.59 -3.77
C VAL A 35 -11.79 11.06 -3.95
N ILE A 36 -12.80 11.86 -3.59
CA ILE A 36 -14.20 11.46 -3.59
C ILE A 36 -14.97 12.36 -4.55
N GLY A 37 -15.73 11.76 -5.45
CA GLY A 37 -16.61 12.44 -6.39
C GLY A 37 -18.05 12.55 -5.88
N ASP A 38 -18.88 13.31 -6.59
CA ASP A 38 -20.33 13.39 -6.39
C ASP A 38 -21.01 12.92 -7.69
N GLY A 39 -21.68 11.77 -7.61
CA GLY A 39 -22.28 11.07 -8.75
C GLY A 39 -21.28 10.44 -9.72
N LYS A 40 -20.11 11.05 -9.93
CA LYS A 40 -19.03 10.54 -10.79
C LYS A 40 -17.65 10.91 -10.29
N LEU A 41 -16.67 10.12 -10.68
CA LEU A 41 -15.26 10.43 -10.47
C LEU A 41 -14.46 10.05 -11.72
N ASP A 42 -13.77 11.03 -12.29
CA ASP A 42 -12.98 10.84 -13.51
C ASP A 42 -11.78 9.89 -13.25
N ILE A 43 -11.48 9.06 -14.25
CA ILE A 43 -10.41 8.05 -14.21
C ILE A 43 -9.01 8.67 -13.99
N ILE A 44 -8.82 9.93 -14.31
CA ILE A 44 -7.55 10.62 -14.07
C ILE A 44 -7.11 10.54 -12.62
N ASN A 45 -8.07 10.52 -11.67
CA ASN A 45 -7.78 10.40 -10.25
C ASN A 45 -7.18 9.03 -9.89
N GLU A 46 -7.50 7.99 -10.67
CA GLU A 46 -6.92 6.64 -10.49
C GLU A 46 -5.45 6.59 -10.89
N ALA A 47 -4.98 7.50 -11.72
CA ALA A 47 -3.57 7.65 -12.08
C ALA A 47 -2.84 8.67 -11.19
N GLU A 48 -3.55 9.70 -10.72
CA GLU A 48 -2.98 10.71 -9.83
C GLU A 48 -2.58 10.11 -8.47
N VAL A 49 -3.43 9.27 -7.88
CA VAL A 49 -3.18 8.66 -6.59
C VAL A 49 -1.87 7.85 -6.54
N PRO A 50 -1.55 6.93 -7.47
CA PRO A 50 -0.24 6.28 -7.50
C PRO A 50 0.93 7.23 -7.79
N SER A 51 0.72 8.35 -8.47
CA SER A 51 1.77 9.37 -8.61
C SER A 51 2.13 10.04 -7.28
N ILE A 52 1.16 10.15 -6.37
CA ILE A 52 1.41 10.63 -5.00
C ILE A 52 2.24 9.60 -4.22
N ILE A 53 1.97 8.29 -4.39
CA ILE A 53 2.80 7.23 -3.79
C ILE A 53 4.26 7.41 -4.25
N TYR A 54 4.48 7.50 -5.56
CA TYR A 54 5.81 7.65 -6.14
C TYR A 54 6.54 8.87 -5.56
N LYS A 55 5.91 10.05 -5.59
CA LYS A 55 6.49 11.29 -5.07
C LYS A 55 6.76 11.22 -3.57
N THR A 56 5.86 10.63 -2.79
CA THR A 56 6.02 10.51 -1.34
C THR A 56 7.21 9.61 -1.01
N PHE A 57 7.30 8.45 -1.63
CA PHE A 57 8.37 7.50 -1.33
C PHE A 57 9.73 8.00 -1.79
N THR A 58 9.82 8.58 -2.97
CA THR A 58 11.08 9.20 -3.43
C THR A 58 11.52 10.37 -2.54
N SER A 59 10.58 11.19 -2.05
CA SER A 59 10.89 12.26 -1.10
C SER A 59 11.38 11.75 0.25
N LEU A 60 11.03 10.52 0.63
CA LEU A 60 11.54 9.84 1.81
C LEU A 60 12.90 9.15 1.57
N GLY A 61 13.45 9.26 0.36
CA GLY A 61 14.70 8.60 -0.02
C GLY A 61 14.56 7.12 -0.36
N LEU A 62 13.34 6.63 -0.57
CA LEU A 62 13.11 5.27 -1.04
C LEU A 62 13.21 5.24 -2.56
N GLU A 63 14.17 4.47 -3.09
CA GLU A 63 14.41 4.38 -4.53
C GLU A 63 13.96 3.04 -5.11
N ARG A 64 13.94 1.98 -4.29
CA ARG A 64 13.73 0.61 -4.74
C ARG A 64 12.37 0.07 -4.29
N PHE A 65 11.32 0.54 -4.96
CA PHE A 65 9.94 0.06 -4.78
C PHE A 65 9.25 -0.09 -6.13
N LYS A 66 8.17 -0.88 -6.16
CA LYS A 66 7.34 -1.09 -7.34
C LYS A 66 5.87 -0.89 -6.99
N ILE A 67 5.19 -0.05 -7.76
CA ILE A 67 3.74 0.12 -7.70
C ILE A 67 3.14 -0.87 -8.69
N ARG A 68 2.44 -1.86 -8.20
CA ARG A 68 1.70 -2.83 -9.01
C ARG A 68 0.24 -2.38 -9.12
N ILE A 69 -0.31 -2.45 -10.31
CA ILE A 69 -1.70 -2.05 -10.59
C ILE A 69 -2.46 -3.16 -11.31
N ASN A 70 -3.74 -3.28 -11.00
CA ASN A 70 -4.68 -4.14 -11.72
C ASN A 70 -6.05 -3.46 -11.79
N ASN A 71 -7.01 -4.06 -12.45
CA ASN A 71 -8.38 -3.58 -12.48
C ASN A 71 -9.36 -4.73 -12.18
N ARG A 72 -10.27 -4.51 -11.24
CA ARG A 72 -11.27 -5.51 -10.83
C ARG A 72 -12.17 -5.96 -11.99
N LYS A 73 -12.47 -5.05 -12.93
CA LYS A 73 -13.29 -5.38 -14.10
C LYS A 73 -12.57 -6.35 -15.04
N VAL A 74 -11.24 -6.25 -15.18
CA VAL A 74 -10.45 -7.21 -15.97
C VAL A 74 -10.61 -8.62 -15.39
N LEU A 75 -10.41 -8.77 -14.08
CA LEU A 75 -10.54 -10.09 -13.44
C LEU A 75 -11.98 -10.62 -13.50
N ASN A 76 -12.96 -9.81 -13.13
CA ASN A 76 -14.37 -10.21 -13.13
C ASN A 76 -14.87 -10.55 -14.55
N GLY A 77 -14.49 -9.75 -15.55
CA GLY A 77 -14.81 -9.99 -16.94
C GLY A 77 -14.13 -11.26 -17.47
N PHE A 78 -12.88 -11.52 -17.07
CA PHE A 78 -12.19 -12.76 -17.43
C PHE A 78 -12.85 -13.99 -16.80
N PHE A 79 -13.25 -13.89 -15.52
CA PHE A 79 -14.02 -14.96 -14.88
C PHE A 79 -15.34 -15.22 -15.60
N ALA A 80 -16.02 -14.19 -16.11
CA ALA A 80 -17.23 -14.36 -16.91
C ALA A 80 -16.94 -15.04 -18.26
N ILE A 81 -15.84 -14.70 -18.94
CA ILE A 81 -15.38 -15.38 -20.16
C ILE A 81 -15.18 -16.88 -19.91
N LEU A 82 -14.65 -17.25 -18.75
CA LEU A 82 -14.40 -18.64 -18.36
C LEU A 82 -15.63 -19.34 -17.74
N GLY A 83 -16.79 -18.68 -17.62
CA GLY A 83 -17.98 -19.24 -16.97
C GLY A 83 -17.87 -19.36 -15.45
N LEU A 84 -17.00 -18.58 -14.81
CA LEU A 84 -16.72 -18.64 -13.38
C LEU A 84 -17.40 -17.54 -12.56
N THR A 85 -18.38 -16.84 -13.12
CA THR A 85 -19.04 -15.68 -12.47
C THR A 85 -19.61 -16.01 -11.09
N GLU A 86 -20.28 -17.13 -10.92
CA GLU A 86 -20.87 -17.55 -9.65
C GLU A 86 -19.80 -17.91 -8.59
N LYS A 87 -18.61 -18.29 -9.05
CA LYS A 87 -17.46 -18.67 -8.20
C LYS A 87 -16.42 -17.55 -8.08
N ALA A 88 -16.69 -16.36 -8.64
CA ALA A 88 -15.71 -15.27 -8.75
C ALA A 88 -15.05 -14.92 -7.42
N GLY A 89 -15.80 -14.88 -6.33
CA GLY A 89 -15.27 -14.58 -5.00
C GLY A 89 -14.30 -15.64 -4.47
N ASP A 90 -14.61 -16.93 -4.68
CA ASP A 90 -13.75 -18.06 -4.26
C ASP A 90 -12.49 -18.14 -5.13
N VAL A 91 -12.65 -17.95 -6.43
CA VAL A 91 -11.55 -17.89 -7.41
C VAL A 91 -10.60 -16.74 -7.04
N MET A 92 -11.15 -15.56 -6.80
CA MET A 92 -10.38 -14.38 -6.41
C MET A 92 -9.55 -14.62 -5.14
N ARG A 93 -10.18 -15.16 -4.09
CA ARG A 93 -9.51 -15.50 -2.81
C ARG A 93 -8.45 -16.59 -2.98
N THR A 94 -8.59 -17.44 -3.97
CA THR A 94 -7.63 -18.51 -4.25
C THR A 94 -6.43 -17.98 -5.02
N ILE A 95 -6.65 -17.13 -6.03
CA ILE A 95 -5.59 -16.43 -6.76
C ILE A 95 -4.75 -15.55 -5.83
N ASP A 96 -5.37 -14.90 -4.84
CA ASP A 96 -4.65 -14.12 -3.83
C ASP A 96 -3.56 -14.90 -3.06
N LYS A 97 -3.67 -16.20 -3.05
CA LYS A 97 -2.67 -17.08 -2.42
C LYS A 97 -1.56 -17.52 -3.38
N LEU A 98 -1.65 -17.19 -4.68
CA LEU A 98 -0.75 -17.69 -5.73
C LEU A 98 0.73 -17.49 -5.38
N GLU A 99 1.13 -16.28 -5.00
CA GLU A 99 2.52 -15.99 -4.60
C GLU A 99 3.00 -16.81 -3.38
N LYS A 100 2.08 -17.25 -2.51
CA LYS A 100 2.42 -17.96 -1.27
C LYS A 100 2.47 -19.48 -1.42
N ILE A 101 1.55 -20.04 -2.21
CA ILE A 101 1.37 -21.49 -2.28
C ILE A 101 1.71 -22.08 -3.64
N GLY A 102 1.92 -21.23 -4.67
CA GLY A 102 2.27 -21.63 -6.02
C GLY A 102 1.08 -22.09 -6.88
N ALA A 103 1.28 -22.06 -8.21
CA ALA A 103 0.24 -22.32 -9.21
C ALA A 103 -0.38 -23.73 -9.08
N GLU A 104 0.41 -24.76 -8.84
CA GLU A 104 -0.08 -26.15 -8.71
C GLU A 104 -1.07 -26.30 -7.55
N LYS A 105 -0.80 -25.70 -6.39
CA LYS A 105 -1.72 -25.75 -5.25
C LYS A 105 -2.98 -24.92 -5.50
N VAL A 106 -2.83 -23.77 -6.15
CA VAL A 106 -3.97 -22.94 -6.55
C VAL A 106 -4.87 -23.74 -7.50
N LYS A 107 -4.30 -24.39 -8.51
CA LYS A 107 -5.03 -25.27 -9.42
C LYS A 107 -5.76 -26.38 -8.68
N THR A 108 -5.08 -27.07 -7.76
CA THR A 108 -5.68 -28.14 -6.95
C THR A 108 -6.91 -27.63 -6.18
N ILE A 109 -6.80 -26.48 -5.50
CA ILE A 109 -7.91 -25.87 -4.77
C ILE A 109 -9.07 -25.51 -5.71
N LEU A 110 -8.78 -24.90 -6.86
CA LEU A 110 -9.81 -24.54 -7.83
C LEU A 110 -10.59 -25.76 -8.34
N VAL A 111 -9.88 -26.86 -8.61
CA VAL A 111 -10.48 -28.08 -9.14
C VAL A 111 -11.20 -28.88 -8.05
N GLU A 112 -10.53 -29.17 -6.94
CA GLU A 112 -11.03 -30.08 -5.91
C GLU A 112 -12.04 -29.42 -4.97
N ASP A 113 -11.79 -28.18 -4.53
CA ASP A 113 -12.65 -27.51 -3.54
C ASP A 113 -13.80 -26.75 -4.21
N PHE A 114 -13.56 -26.17 -5.40
CA PHE A 114 -14.55 -25.34 -6.09
C PHE A 114 -15.13 -25.97 -7.37
N GLY A 115 -14.67 -27.17 -7.77
CA GLY A 115 -15.19 -27.88 -8.92
C GLY A 115 -15.00 -27.11 -10.24
N VAL A 116 -13.88 -26.40 -10.39
CA VAL A 116 -13.49 -25.78 -11.66
C VAL A 116 -12.87 -26.85 -12.56
N GLU A 117 -13.23 -26.86 -13.82
CA GLU A 117 -12.61 -27.79 -14.78
C GLU A 117 -11.09 -27.53 -14.89
N ALA A 118 -10.29 -28.59 -14.96
CA ALA A 118 -8.83 -28.47 -14.97
C ALA A 118 -8.32 -27.62 -16.14
N ALA A 119 -8.92 -27.74 -17.33
CA ALA A 119 -8.56 -26.91 -18.48
C ALA A 119 -8.86 -25.40 -18.24
N THR A 120 -9.99 -25.11 -17.59
CA THR A 120 -10.38 -23.74 -17.21
C THR A 120 -9.43 -23.15 -16.16
N ALA A 121 -9.02 -23.96 -15.19
CA ALA A 121 -8.03 -23.56 -14.19
C ALA A 121 -6.66 -23.28 -14.83
N ASP A 122 -6.23 -24.07 -15.81
CA ASP A 122 -4.99 -23.83 -16.57
C ASP A 122 -5.07 -22.54 -17.39
N GLU A 123 -6.18 -22.28 -18.06
CA GLU A 123 -6.38 -21.04 -18.82
C GLU A 123 -6.36 -19.81 -17.90
N LEU A 124 -7.01 -19.91 -16.74
CA LEU A 124 -7.01 -18.87 -15.72
C LEU A 124 -5.59 -18.57 -15.21
N LEU A 125 -4.83 -19.59 -14.83
CA LEU A 125 -3.47 -19.40 -14.33
C LEU A 125 -2.54 -18.85 -15.42
N LYS A 126 -2.64 -19.35 -16.64
CA LYS A 126 -1.91 -18.83 -17.79
C LYS A 126 -2.18 -17.33 -18.02
N PHE A 127 -3.42 -16.90 -17.86
CA PHE A 127 -3.78 -15.47 -17.98
C PHE A 127 -3.20 -14.66 -16.83
N ILE A 128 -3.37 -15.11 -15.59
CA ILE A 128 -2.90 -14.39 -14.39
C ILE A 128 -1.36 -14.26 -14.37
N GLU A 129 -0.65 -15.30 -14.82
CA GLU A 129 0.82 -15.33 -14.88
C GLU A 129 1.37 -14.88 -16.24
N THR A 130 0.62 -14.06 -17.00
CA THR A 130 1.07 -13.53 -18.30
C THR A 130 2.40 -12.80 -18.13
N PRO A 131 3.45 -13.24 -18.85
CA PRO A 131 4.77 -12.61 -18.76
C PRO A 131 4.88 -11.32 -19.59
N GLY A 132 5.98 -10.60 -19.42
CA GLY A 132 6.35 -9.46 -20.27
C GLY A 132 6.01 -8.09 -19.68
N GLY A 133 5.70 -8.04 -18.38
CA GLY A 133 5.41 -6.78 -17.68
C GLY A 133 4.22 -6.04 -18.27
N THR A 134 4.19 -4.72 -18.12
CA THR A 134 3.05 -3.89 -18.54
C THR A 134 2.70 -4.07 -20.02
N GLU A 135 3.69 -4.06 -20.92
CA GLU A 135 3.44 -4.19 -22.36
C GLU A 135 2.94 -5.57 -22.76
N GLY A 136 3.53 -6.62 -22.18
CA GLY A 136 3.11 -8.00 -22.44
C GLY A 136 1.69 -8.26 -21.96
N ILE A 137 1.33 -7.75 -20.80
CA ILE A 137 -0.03 -7.89 -20.26
C ILE A 137 -1.02 -7.09 -21.11
N LEU A 138 -0.74 -5.84 -21.47
CA LEU A 138 -1.63 -5.06 -22.35
C LEU A 138 -1.85 -5.77 -23.71
N ALA A 139 -0.80 -6.36 -24.28
CA ALA A 139 -0.95 -7.14 -25.52
C ALA A 139 -1.81 -8.40 -25.31
N ALA A 140 -1.67 -9.08 -24.18
CA ALA A 140 -2.50 -10.24 -23.85
C ALA A 140 -3.99 -9.85 -23.67
N LEU A 141 -4.27 -8.72 -23.02
CA LEU A 141 -5.65 -8.22 -22.86
C LEU A 141 -6.33 -7.96 -24.22
N GLU A 142 -5.60 -7.39 -25.19
CA GLU A 142 -6.15 -7.21 -26.56
C GLU A 142 -6.57 -8.54 -27.23
N GLY A 143 -5.93 -9.66 -26.89
CA GLY A 143 -6.29 -10.99 -27.38
C GLY A 143 -7.66 -11.50 -26.89
N TYR A 144 -8.19 -10.95 -25.84
CA TYR A 144 -9.52 -11.29 -25.28
C TYR A 144 -10.61 -10.26 -25.59
N LYS A 145 -10.26 -9.18 -26.24
CA LYS A 145 -11.17 -8.08 -26.57
C LYS A 145 -12.39 -8.56 -27.37
N GLY A 146 -13.55 -8.01 -27.05
CA GLY A 146 -14.83 -8.34 -27.67
C GLY A 146 -15.50 -9.60 -27.12
N ARG A 147 -14.91 -10.28 -26.13
CA ARG A 147 -15.51 -11.45 -25.50
C ARG A 147 -16.41 -11.14 -24.30
N ASN A 148 -16.18 -10.00 -23.64
CA ASN A 148 -16.99 -9.55 -22.51
C ASN A 148 -16.86 -8.03 -22.31
N GLU A 149 -17.97 -7.31 -22.23
CA GLU A 149 -17.99 -5.85 -22.12
C GLU A 149 -17.32 -5.33 -20.85
N VAL A 150 -17.45 -6.03 -19.72
CA VAL A 150 -16.83 -5.66 -18.46
C VAL A 150 -15.31 -5.81 -18.54
N PHE A 151 -14.85 -6.90 -19.19
CA PHE A 151 -13.44 -7.12 -19.46
C PHE A 151 -12.86 -6.00 -20.34
N ASP A 152 -13.54 -5.69 -21.44
CA ASP A 152 -13.08 -4.67 -22.39
C ASP A 152 -12.98 -3.29 -21.73
N LEU A 153 -13.98 -2.93 -20.91
CA LEU A 153 -13.96 -1.70 -20.13
C LEU A 153 -12.78 -1.68 -19.14
N GLY A 154 -12.59 -2.75 -18.40
CA GLY A 154 -11.48 -2.86 -17.44
C GLY A 154 -10.10 -2.78 -18.09
N ALA A 155 -9.94 -3.40 -19.26
CA ALA A 155 -8.70 -3.37 -20.05
C ALA A 155 -8.39 -1.94 -20.54
N GLU A 156 -9.40 -1.20 -21.03
CA GLU A 156 -9.24 0.18 -21.48
C GLU A 156 -8.94 1.13 -20.31
N GLU A 157 -9.64 0.96 -19.18
CA GLU A 157 -9.35 1.70 -17.95
C GLU A 157 -7.91 1.46 -17.49
N LEU A 158 -7.45 0.22 -17.44
CA LEU A 158 -6.11 -0.14 -16.99
C LEU A 158 -5.02 0.47 -17.89
N LYS A 159 -5.23 0.43 -19.21
CA LYS A 159 -4.36 1.06 -20.21
C LYS A 159 -4.31 2.58 -20.02
N THR A 160 -5.46 3.19 -19.81
CA THR A 160 -5.57 4.64 -19.59
C THR A 160 -4.85 5.04 -18.31
N VAL A 161 -5.06 4.33 -17.22
CA VAL A 161 -4.37 4.58 -15.92
C VAL A 161 -2.86 4.45 -16.08
N ALA A 162 -2.36 3.39 -16.72
CA ALA A 162 -0.93 3.22 -16.95
C ALA A 162 -0.32 4.38 -17.77
N THR A 163 -1.03 4.83 -18.81
CA THR A 163 -0.62 5.97 -19.64
C THR A 163 -0.58 7.27 -18.83
N TYR A 164 -1.62 7.52 -18.03
CA TYR A 164 -1.70 8.74 -17.22
C TYR A 164 -0.72 8.74 -16.05
N MET A 165 -0.39 7.59 -15.47
CA MET A 165 0.68 7.49 -14.46
C MET A 165 2.01 7.99 -15.02
N GLN A 166 2.37 7.59 -16.24
CA GLN A 166 3.57 8.10 -16.91
C GLN A 166 3.49 9.62 -17.14
N ALA A 167 2.34 10.13 -17.59
CA ALA A 167 2.12 11.56 -17.77
C ALA A 167 2.23 12.36 -16.45
N PHE A 168 1.84 11.76 -15.31
CA PHE A 168 2.05 12.30 -13.96
C PHE A 168 3.49 12.19 -13.48
N GLY A 169 4.40 11.61 -14.26
CA GLY A 169 5.82 11.51 -13.97
C GLY A 169 6.23 10.28 -13.17
N VAL A 170 5.41 9.22 -13.15
CA VAL A 170 5.82 7.92 -12.59
C VAL A 170 6.64 7.19 -13.66
N PRO A 171 7.94 6.92 -13.43
CA PRO A 171 8.78 6.23 -14.40
C PRO A 171 8.30 4.78 -14.64
N ALA A 172 8.48 4.29 -15.86
CA ALA A 172 8.03 2.95 -16.26
C ALA A 172 8.68 1.81 -15.44
N ASP A 173 9.84 2.05 -14.86
CA ASP A 173 10.52 1.09 -14.00
C ASP A 173 10.01 1.08 -12.55
N HIS A 174 9.16 2.05 -12.16
CA HIS A 174 8.57 2.15 -10.83
C HIS A 174 7.14 1.64 -10.74
N PHE A 175 6.52 1.26 -11.86
CA PHE A 175 5.21 0.62 -11.82
C PHE A 175 5.11 -0.54 -12.83
N GLU A 176 4.14 -1.40 -12.64
CA GLU A 176 3.80 -2.47 -13.57
C GLU A 176 2.32 -2.86 -13.42
N ILE A 177 1.75 -3.36 -14.51
CA ILE A 177 0.48 -4.09 -14.45
C ILE A 177 0.77 -5.50 -13.94
N ASP A 178 -0.04 -5.96 -12.98
CA ASP A 178 0.12 -7.27 -12.37
C ASP A 178 -1.25 -7.89 -12.10
N LEU A 179 -1.62 -8.87 -12.91
CA LEU A 179 -2.91 -9.54 -12.85
C LEU A 179 -3.05 -10.44 -11.60
N THR A 180 -1.96 -10.73 -10.90
CA THR A 180 -1.98 -11.50 -9.66
C THR A 180 -2.58 -10.72 -8.50
N ILE A 181 -2.67 -9.37 -8.60
CA ILE A 181 -3.34 -8.55 -7.60
C ILE A 181 -4.84 -8.78 -7.67
N ALA A 182 -5.26 -9.85 -7.04
CA ALA A 182 -6.65 -10.18 -6.80
C ALA A 182 -7.15 -9.68 -5.45
N ARG A 183 -6.20 -9.23 -4.59
CA ARG A 183 -6.47 -8.68 -3.26
C ARG A 183 -7.23 -7.39 -3.31
N GLY A 184 -7.74 -7.10 -2.19
CA GLY A 184 -8.40 -5.87 -1.84
C GLY A 184 -9.67 -6.19 -1.08
N LEU A 185 -10.17 -5.19 -0.42
CA LEU A 185 -11.46 -5.26 0.23
C LEU A 185 -12.52 -5.47 -0.85
N ASP A 186 -13.55 -6.24 -0.56
CA ASP A 186 -14.59 -6.64 -1.54
C ASP A 186 -15.32 -5.42 -2.16
N TYR A 187 -15.12 -4.23 -1.60
CA TYR A 187 -15.72 -2.99 -2.08
C TYR A 187 -14.97 -2.31 -3.25
N TYR A 188 -13.78 -2.78 -3.66
CA TYR A 188 -13.11 -2.20 -4.84
C TYR A 188 -13.83 -2.58 -6.14
N THR A 189 -14.04 -1.58 -7.00
CA THR A 189 -14.84 -1.68 -8.23
C THR A 189 -14.07 -1.43 -9.52
N GLY A 190 -12.87 -0.83 -9.43
CA GLY A 190 -12.03 -0.46 -10.56
C GLY A 190 -10.58 -0.79 -10.33
N THR A 191 -9.70 0.19 -10.58
CA THR A 191 -8.25 0.03 -10.38
C THR A 191 -7.91 -0.27 -8.93
N VAL A 192 -6.98 -1.19 -8.73
CA VAL A 192 -6.40 -1.55 -7.44
C VAL A 192 -4.89 -1.39 -7.47
N TYR A 193 -4.32 -1.03 -6.34
CA TYR A 193 -2.90 -0.73 -6.18
C TYR A 193 -2.28 -1.54 -5.07
N GLU A 194 -1.06 -1.97 -5.29
CA GLU A 194 -0.22 -2.57 -4.27
C GLU A 194 1.23 -2.12 -4.47
N THR A 195 1.88 -1.63 -3.43
CA THR A 195 3.26 -1.18 -3.50
C THR A 195 4.13 -1.99 -2.56
N ALA A 196 5.18 -2.57 -3.09
CA ALA A 196 6.14 -3.36 -2.34
C ALA A 196 7.57 -2.81 -2.49
N MET A 197 8.39 -3.01 -1.47
CA MET A 197 9.83 -2.74 -1.55
C MET A 197 10.52 -3.90 -2.26
N LEU A 198 11.35 -3.61 -3.27
CA LEU A 198 12.05 -4.61 -4.07
C LEU A 198 13.14 -5.35 -3.28
N ASP A 199 13.77 -4.67 -2.33
CA ASP A 199 14.83 -5.24 -1.50
C ASP A 199 14.29 -6.05 -0.31
N HIS A 200 12.97 -5.94 -0.05
CA HIS A 200 12.32 -6.55 1.12
C HIS A 200 10.94 -7.13 0.77
N PRO A 201 10.88 -8.06 -0.20
CA PRO A 201 9.61 -8.66 -0.65
C PRO A 201 8.88 -9.42 0.46
N GLU A 202 9.62 -9.92 1.46
CA GLU A 202 9.06 -10.65 2.61
C GLU A 202 8.13 -9.80 3.49
N ILE A 203 8.23 -8.47 3.39
CA ILE A 203 7.39 -7.56 4.17
C ILE A 203 6.00 -7.44 3.55
N GLY A 204 5.91 -7.71 2.25
CA GLY A 204 4.70 -7.54 1.46
C GLY A 204 4.37 -6.07 1.21
N SER A 205 3.13 -5.79 0.91
CA SER A 205 2.69 -4.45 0.54
C SER A 205 2.85 -3.44 1.68
N ILE A 206 3.48 -2.31 1.39
CA ILE A 206 3.65 -1.16 2.30
C ILE A 206 2.63 -0.06 2.04
N CYS A 207 2.02 -0.06 0.86
CA CYS A 207 0.93 0.82 0.49
C CYS A 207 -0.05 0.06 -0.41
N SER A 208 -1.33 0.20 -0.17
CA SER A 208 -2.38 -0.42 -0.99
C SER A 208 -3.60 0.48 -1.08
N GLY A 209 -4.44 0.25 -2.09
CA GLY A 209 -5.65 1.00 -2.28
C GLY A 209 -6.40 0.61 -3.55
N GLY A 210 -7.35 1.45 -3.96
CA GLY A 210 -8.11 1.24 -5.17
C GLY A 210 -9.31 2.17 -5.30
N ARG A 211 -10.03 2.01 -6.40
CA ARG A 211 -11.31 2.67 -6.65
C ARG A 211 -12.45 1.91 -5.97
N TYR A 212 -13.33 2.65 -5.34
CA TYR A 212 -14.56 2.18 -4.72
C TYR A 212 -15.72 3.10 -5.12
N ASP A 213 -16.79 2.54 -5.68
CA ASP A 213 -17.93 3.32 -6.14
C ASP A 213 -19.09 3.29 -5.15
N ASN A 214 -19.24 2.21 -4.37
CA ASN A 214 -20.44 1.92 -3.57
C ASN A 214 -20.21 2.00 -2.06
N LEU A 215 -19.01 2.35 -1.59
CA LEU A 215 -18.69 2.33 -0.16
C LEU A 215 -19.57 3.29 0.67
N ALA A 216 -19.91 4.43 0.09
CA ALA A 216 -20.75 5.43 0.77
C ALA A 216 -22.20 5.02 0.93
N GLU A 217 -22.71 4.05 0.15
CA GLU A 217 -24.11 3.56 0.20
C GLU A 217 -24.49 3.01 1.59
N TYR A 218 -23.52 2.58 2.40
CA TYR A 218 -23.75 2.18 3.79
C TYR A 218 -24.15 3.34 4.71
N TYR A 219 -23.95 4.59 4.28
CA TYR A 219 -24.10 5.78 5.13
C TYR A 219 -25.00 6.86 4.52
N THR A 220 -25.21 6.83 3.21
CA THR A 220 -25.96 7.86 2.48
C THR A 220 -26.54 7.31 1.17
N ASP A 221 -27.66 7.89 0.72
CA ASP A 221 -28.26 7.57 -0.59
C ASP A 221 -27.51 8.25 -1.76
N LYS A 222 -26.48 9.06 -1.47
CA LYS A 222 -25.69 9.70 -2.51
C LYS A 222 -24.67 8.72 -3.08
N GLN A 223 -24.52 8.72 -4.41
CA GLN A 223 -23.41 8.05 -5.08
C GLN A 223 -22.14 8.90 -4.92
N LEU A 224 -21.23 8.43 -4.09
CA LEU A 224 -19.95 9.08 -3.82
C LEU A 224 -18.79 8.14 -4.19
N PRO A 225 -18.53 7.99 -5.51
CA PRO A 225 -17.39 7.18 -5.94
C PRO A 225 -16.09 7.79 -5.43
N GLY A 226 -15.16 6.92 -5.04
CA GLY A 226 -13.87 7.35 -4.52
C GLY A 226 -12.72 6.50 -5.05
N VAL A 227 -11.52 7.05 -4.96
CA VAL A 227 -10.26 6.33 -5.11
C VAL A 227 -9.31 6.78 -4.02
N GLY A 228 -8.63 5.85 -3.41
CA GLY A 228 -7.71 6.17 -2.33
C GLY A 228 -6.66 5.11 -2.09
N ILE A 229 -5.68 5.48 -1.29
CA ILE A 229 -4.58 4.63 -0.83
C ILE A 229 -4.38 4.75 0.67
N SER A 230 -3.83 3.70 1.24
CA SER A 230 -3.36 3.65 2.62
C SER A 230 -1.89 3.27 2.66
N ILE A 231 -1.04 4.15 3.13
CA ILE A 231 0.36 3.84 3.45
C ILE A 231 0.39 3.29 4.88
N GLY A 232 0.89 2.07 5.04
CA GLY A 232 1.09 1.44 6.34
C GLY A 232 2.28 2.07 7.07
N LEU A 233 2.10 3.25 7.67
CA LEU A 233 3.18 4.06 8.23
C LEU A 233 3.98 3.32 9.30
N THR A 234 3.32 2.65 10.24
CA THR A 234 4.01 1.86 11.27
C THR A 234 4.84 0.73 10.66
N ARG A 235 4.31 0.05 9.63
CA ARG A 235 5.04 -1.00 8.92
C ARG A 235 6.26 -0.45 8.20
N LEU A 236 6.09 0.64 7.45
CA LEU A 236 7.17 1.31 6.74
C LEU A 236 8.27 1.74 7.70
N PHE A 237 7.92 2.40 8.79
CA PHE A 237 8.85 2.84 9.82
C PHE A 237 9.61 1.67 10.48
N TYR A 238 8.90 0.59 10.80
CA TYR A 238 9.50 -0.64 11.35
C TYR A 238 10.55 -1.22 10.39
N VAL A 239 10.22 -1.33 9.11
CA VAL A 239 11.13 -1.83 8.08
C VAL A 239 12.35 -0.94 7.92
N LEU A 240 12.15 0.37 7.79
CA LEU A 240 13.24 1.34 7.66
C LEU A 240 14.18 1.29 8.86
N GLY A 241 13.63 1.06 10.07
CA GLY A 241 14.41 0.89 11.30
C GLY A 241 15.25 -0.40 11.30
N GLU A 242 14.66 -1.55 10.94
CA GLU A 242 15.39 -2.83 10.88
C GLU A 242 16.50 -2.84 9.82
N GLN A 243 16.27 -2.15 8.71
CA GLN A 243 17.22 -2.07 7.59
C GLN A 243 18.31 -1.01 7.77
N GLY A 244 18.24 -0.25 8.86
CA GLY A 244 19.25 0.77 9.16
C GLY A 244 19.09 2.09 8.39
N TYR A 245 18.07 2.26 7.56
CA TYR A 245 17.79 3.52 6.86
C TYR A 245 17.62 4.72 7.79
N LEU A 246 17.19 4.47 9.04
CA LEU A 246 16.98 5.52 10.04
C LEU A 246 18.20 5.75 10.94
N ASN A 247 19.28 4.96 10.82
CA ASN A 247 20.40 4.99 11.75
C ASN A 247 21.08 6.34 11.85
N ASP A 248 21.21 7.05 10.71
CA ASP A 248 21.88 8.35 10.64
C ASP A 248 20.93 9.54 10.88
N GLN A 249 19.62 9.28 10.85
CA GLN A 249 18.58 10.30 10.98
C GLN A 249 17.91 10.32 12.35
N MET A 250 18.04 9.24 13.13
CA MET A 250 17.42 9.13 14.44
C MET A 250 18.39 9.54 15.54
N ASN A 251 18.00 10.52 16.30
CA ASN A 251 18.67 10.82 17.56
C ASN A 251 18.46 9.66 18.55
N LYS A 252 19.49 8.85 18.75
CA LYS A 252 19.45 7.67 19.64
C LYS A 252 19.35 8.03 21.13
N ALA A 253 19.55 9.30 21.47
CA ALA A 253 19.49 9.80 22.82
C ALA A 253 18.61 11.06 22.91
N PRO A 254 17.86 11.26 24.02
CA PRO A 254 17.04 12.45 24.20
C PRO A 254 17.87 13.72 24.35
N ALA A 255 19.16 13.59 24.66
CA ALA A 255 20.11 14.68 24.80
C ALA A 255 21.47 14.34 24.21
N ASP A 256 22.19 15.36 23.71
CA ASP A 256 23.56 15.21 23.22
C ASP A 256 24.56 15.20 24.37
N VAL A 257 24.21 15.89 25.47
CA VAL A 257 25.02 15.99 26.70
C VAL A 257 24.19 15.58 27.91
N LEU A 258 24.70 14.66 28.71
CA LEU A 258 24.18 14.33 30.03
C LEU A 258 25.16 14.87 31.10
N ILE A 259 24.68 15.80 31.93
CA ILE A 259 25.47 16.33 33.07
C ILE A 259 25.17 15.47 34.30
N LEU A 260 26.19 14.86 34.85
CA LEU A 260 26.14 14.07 36.10
C LEU A 260 26.85 14.85 37.20
N PRO A 261 26.15 15.58 38.08
CA PRO A 261 26.78 16.29 39.19
C PRO A 261 27.50 15.31 40.15
N MET A 262 28.75 15.58 40.39
CA MET A 262 29.59 14.77 41.32
C MET A 262 29.68 15.40 42.71
N THR A 263 29.02 16.52 42.92
CA THR A 263 28.99 17.27 44.21
C THR A 263 27.54 17.50 44.61
N ASP A 264 27.32 17.85 45.86
CA ASP A 264 26.00 18.23 46.39
C ASP A 264 25.59 19.63 45.95
N ASP A 265 26.53 20.45 45.46
CA ASP A 265 26.24 21.79 44.89
C ASP A 265 25.75 21.64 43.45
N MET A 266 24.45 21.75 43.28
CA MET A 266 23.80 21.74 41.98
C MET A 266 23.94 23.06 41.21
N GLY A 267 24.37 24.13 41.84
CA GLY A 267 24.40 25.48 41.23
C GLY A 267 25.30 25.53 39.98
N ALA A 268 26.50 24.99 40.09
CA ALA A 268 27.43 24.93 38.96
C ALA A 268 26.89 24.04 37.81
N ALA A 269 26.30 22.87 38.13
CA ALA A 269 25.72 21.97 37.17
C ALA A 269 24.52 22.59 36.42
N ILE A 270 23.66 23.34 37.15
CA ILE A 270 22.53 24.07 36.57
C ILE A 270 23.03 25.15 35.61
N LYS A 271 24.02 25.96 36.03
CA LYS A 271 24.60 26.98 35.15
C LYS A 271 25.19 26.40 33.89
N THR A 272 25.91 25.28 33.99
CA THR A 272 26.48 24.59 32.84
C THR A 272 25.37 24.06 31.92
N ALA A 273 24.34 23.43 32.48
CA ALA A 273 23.21 22.96 31.69
C ALA A 273 22.49 24.09 30.96
N THR A 274 22.30 25.23 31.64
CA THR A 274 21.67 26.42 31.07
C THR A 274 22.49 26.95 29.90
N ALA A 275 23.79 27.17 30.09
CA ALA A 275 24.67 27.67 29.05
C ALA A 275 24.72 26.79 27.80
N LEU A 276 24.75 25.44 27.97
CA LEU A 276 24.71 24.52 26.86
C LEU A 276 23.36 24.58 26.10
N ARG A 277 22.23 24.69 26.83
CA ARG A 277 20.89 24.81 26.21
C ARG A 277 20.74 26.12 25.46
N GLU A 278 21.22 27.21 26.01
CA GLU A 278 21.26 28.55 25.35
C GLU A 278 22.11 28.51 24.06
N SER A 279 23.13 27.66 24.02
CA SER A 279 23.95 27.41 22.83
C SER A 279 23.32 26.44 21.86
N GLY A 280 22.07 26.01 22.06
CA GLY A 280 21.35 25.09 21.18
C GLY A 280 21.70 23.63 21.37
N ILE A 281 22.49 23.24 22.38
CA ILE A 281 22.88 21.85 22.64
C ILE A 281 21.83 21.20 23.53
N ARG A 282 21.25 20.10 23.06
CA ARG A 282 20.27 19.33 23.83
C ARG A 282 20.94 18.72 25.05
N THR A 283 20.60 19.22 26.22
CA THR A 283 21.29 18.88 27.47
C THR A 283 20.32 18.37 28.53
N GLN A 284 20.60 17.19 29.09
CA GLN A 284 19.91 16.66 30.24
C GLN A 284 20.78 16.85 31.49
N LEU A 285 20.15 17.30 32.57
CA LEU A 285 20.76 17.40 33.89
C LEU A 285 20.18 16.30 34.78
N TYR A 286 21.04 15.42 35.32
CA TYR A 286 20.63 14.41 36.28
C TYR A 286 20.40 15.07 37.66
N SER A 287 19.18 14.95 38.17
CA SER A 287 18.74 15.69 39.38
C SER A 287 18.77 14.87 40.67
N GLU A 288 18.99 13.54 40.59
CA GLU A 288 18.96 12.72 41.80
C GLU A 288 20.31 12.60 42.47
N GLN A 289 20.30 12.67 43.79
CA GLN A 289 21.51 12.42 44.62
C GLN A 289 21.70 10.93 44.82
N LYS A 290 22.41 10.30 43.90
CA LYS A 290 22.78 8.86 44.00
C LYS A 290 24.28 8.71 43.84
N LYS A 291 24.82 7.57 44.37
CA LYS A 291 26.22 7.22 44.10
C LYS A 291 26.46 7.11 42.60
N PHE A 292 27.64 7.54 42.13
CA PHE A 292 27.97 7.59 40.70
C PHE A 292 27.63 6.33 39.92
N LYS A 293 27.90 5.14 40.51
CA LYS A 293 27.59 3.85 39.90
C LYS A 293 26.09 3.58 39.66
N HIS A 294 25.20 4.43 40.17
CA HIS A 294 23.76 4.37 40.07
C HIS A 294 23.14 5.58 39.31
N LYS A 295 23.97 6.52 38.87
CA LYS A 295 23.61 7.62 37.99
C LYS A 295 23.76 7.21 36.54
#